data_c4b654576f8ed6b1ccff281c998bf58c
#
_entry.id   c4b654576f8ed6b1ccff281c998bf58c
#
_cell.length_a   1.000
_cell.length_b   1.000
_cell.length_c   1.000
_cell.angle_alpha   90.00
_cell.angle_beta   90.00
_cell.angle_gamma   90.00
#
_symmetry.space_group_name_H-M   'P 1'
#
loop_
_entity.id
_entity.type
_entity.pdbx_description
1 polymer ?
#
loop_
_entity_poly.entity_id
_entity_poly.type
_entity_poly.pdbx_seq_one_letter_code
_entity_poly.pdbx_strand_id
1 'polypeptide(L)'
;EAVAAFGNGGMYMEKLIEEPRHIEIQIAGDQYGKACHLSERDCSVQRRNQKLTEETPSPFMTDELRQKMGEAAVKAAEYIGYEGVGTIEFLVDKHRNFYFMEMNTRIQVEHPITEQVIDYDLIREQILLASGVPISGANHFPKLHSIECRINAEDPFNEFRPSPGKITELNIPGGHGIRVDTHVYSGYTIPSNYDSMIAKLITTAQTREEAIAKMKRALEEFYIEGIKTTIPFHRQLMEDENYLAGNYTTKFMEDFKIDRKYEN
;
A
#
# COMPACT_ATOMS: atom_id res chain seq x y z
N GLU A 1 -32.04 0.34 11.67
CA GLU A 1 -31.07 0.58 10.59
C GLU A 1 -30.59 -0.73 9.95
N ALA A 2 -30.04 -1.71 10.72
CA ALA A 2 -29.47 -2.96 10.19
C ALA A 2 -30.46 -3.76 9.31
N VAL A 3 -31.70 -3.94 9.76
CA VAL A 3 -32.75 -4.62 8.97
C VAL A 3 -33.02 -3.89 7.64
N ALA A 4 -33.08 -2.56 7.67
CA ALA A 4 -33.35 -1.75 6.48
C ALA A 4 -32.19 -1.75 5.48
N ALA A 5 -30.94 -1.83 5.97
CA ALA A 5 -29.75 -1.80 5.12
C ALA A 5 -29.33 -3.19 4.61
N PHE A 6 -29.49 -4.23 5.43
CA PHE A 6 -28.91 -5.56 5.17
C PHE A 6 -29.96 -6.70 5.16
N GLY A 7 -31.23 -6.39 5.40
CA GLY A 7 -32.30 -7.43 5.52
C GLY A 7 -32.17 -8.33 6.76
N ASN A 8 -31.18 -8.08 7.62
CA ASN A 8 -30.90 -8.83 8.84
C ASN A 8 -30.65 -7.87 10.00
N GLY A 9 -31.23 -8.16 11.18
CA GLY A 9 -31.06 -7.35 12.39
C GLY A 9 -29.91 -7.78 13.30
N GLY A 10 -29.15 -8.79 12.91
CA GLY A 10 -27.97 -9.26 13.66
C GLY A 10 -26.90 -8.16 13.74
N MET A 11 -26.37 -7.94 14.93
CA MET A 11 -25.27 -6.99 15.19
C MET A 11 -24.21 -7.66 16.05
N TYR A 12 -22.98 -7.18 15.91
CA TYR A 12 -21.87 -7.54 16.79
C TYR A 12 -21.17 -6.25 17.27
N MET A 13 -20.38 -6.39 18.30
CA MET A 13 -19.65 -5.28 18.91
C MET A 13 -18.16 -5.58 18.90
N GLU A 14 -17.36 -4.62 18.46
CA GLU A 14 -15.92 -4.70 18.44
C GLU A 14 -15.31 -3.56 19.26
N LYS A 15 -14.08 -3.78 19.76
CA LYS A 15 -13.31 -2.73 20.41
C LYS A 15 -12.92 -1.66 19.39
N LEU A 16 -13.27 -0.41 19.64
CA LEU A 16 -12.77 0.72 18.88
C LEU A 16 -11.27 0.93 19.18
N ILE A 17 -10.46 0.90 18.16
CA ILE A 17 -9.05 1.29 18.24
C ILE A 17 -8.96 2.76 17.83
N GLU A 18 -8.56 3.61 18.78
CA GLU A 18 -8.45 5.05 18.54
C GLU A 18 -7.16 5.39 17.82
N GLU A 19 -7.26 6.27 16.79
CA GLU A 19 -6.11 6.77 16.01
C GLU A 19 -5.14 5.68 15.54
N PRO A 20 -5.67 4.57 14.95
CA PRO A 20 -4.83 3.45 14.60
C PRO A 20 -3.98 3.74 13.36
N ARG A 21 -2.87 3.02 13.27
CA ARG A 21 -2.18 2.79 12.00
C ARG A 21 -2.65 1.48 11.40
N HIS A 22 -2.72 1.44 10.09
CA HIS A 22 -2.94 0.22 9.34
C HIS A 22 -1.58 -0.34 8.93
N ILE A 23 -1.12 -1.32 9.67
CA ILE A 23 0.16 -2.01 9.41
C ILE A 23 -0.15 -3.44 9.01
N GLU A 24 0.49 -3.92 7.98
CA GLU A 24 0.29 -5.26 7.48
C GLU A 24 1.61 -6.01 7.34
N ILE A 25 1.56 -7.33 7.51
CA ILE A 25 2.73 -8.22 7.37
C ILE A 25 2.56 -9.09 6.13
N GLN A 26 3.50 -8.97 5.20
CA GLN A 26 3.59 -9.87 4.06
C GLN A 26 4.08 -11.23 4.52
N ILE A 27 3.39 -12.30 4.13
CA ILE A 27 3.78 -13.67 4.42
C ILE A 27 3.93 -14.50 3.15
N ALA A 28 4.72 -15.56 3.25
CA ALA A 28 4.77 -16.65 2.29
C ALA A 28 4.73 -17.97 3.07
N GLY A 29 3.95 -18.95 2.58
CA GLY A 29 3.83 -20.28 3.17
C GLY A 29 3.90 -21.36 2.11
N ASP A 30 4.48 -22.52 2.44
CA ASP A 30 4.61 -23.67 1.54
C ASP A 30 3.72 -24.84 1.96
N GLN A 31 3.55 -25.78 1.04
CA GLN A 31 2.75 -26.99 1.27
C GLN A 31 3.36 -27.94 2.33
N TYR A 32 4.57 -27.66 2.84
CA TYR A 32 5.26 -28.45 3.84
C TYR A 32 5.04 -27.92 5.27
N GLY A 33 4.19 -26.91 5.42
CA GLY A 33 3.80 -26.32 6.71
C GLY A 33 4.78 -25.28 7.24
N LYS A 34 5.68 -24.76 6.40
CA LYS A 34 6.56 -23.65 6.76
C LYS A 34 6.02 -22.34 6.26
N ALA A 35 6.15 -21.31 7.08
CA ALA A 35 5.88 -19.93 6.70
C ALA A 35 7.04 -19.01 7.08
N CYS A 36 7.13 -17.88 6.40
CA CYS A 36 8.01 -16.79 6.78
C CYS A 36 7.30 -15.44 6.59
N HIS A 37 7.75 -14.41 7.29
CA HIS A 37 7.32 -13.04 7.03
C HIS A 37 8.36 -12.29 6.20
N LEU A 38 7.86 -11.38 5.38
CA LEU A 38 8.64 -10.55 4.46
C LEU A 38 8.54 -9.07 4.84
N SER A 39 8.52 -8.79 6.15
CA SER A 39 8.38 -7.47 6.75
C SER A 39 6.98 -6.85 6.62
N GLU A 40 6.88 -5.61 7.12
CA GLU A 40 5.63 -4.86 7.14
C GLU A 40 5.52 -3.85 6.01
N ARG A 41 4.29 -3.38 5.82
CA ARG A 41 3.94 -2.17 5.08
C ARG A 41 3.03 -1.30 5.94
N ASP A 42 3.19 0.01 5.86
CA ASP A 42 2.28 1.00 6.45
C ASP A 42 1.31 1.47 5.36
N CYS A 43 0.03 1.21 5.56
CA CYS A 43 -1.05 1.53 4.63
C CYS A 43 -2.04 2.53 5.23
N SER A 44 -1.59 3.36 6.16
CA SER A 44 -2.47 4.27 6.92
C SER A 44 -3.00 5.44 6.10
N VAL A 45 -2.29 5.87 5.03
CA VAL A 45 -2.79 6.92 4.14
C VAL A 45 -3.84 6.33 3.21
N GLN A 46 -5.10 6.48 3.62
CA GLN A 46 -6.25 5.90 2.94
C GLN A 46 -7.46 6.83 2.99
N ARG A 47 -8.35 6.70 2.02
CA ARG A 47 -9.60 7.42 1.94
C ARG A 47 -10.76 6.44 1.83
N ARG A 48 -11.74 6.52 2.74
CA ARG A 48 -12.89 5.59 2.79
C ARG A 48 -12.45 4.12 2.72
N ASN A 49 -11.43 3.77 3.50
CA ASN A 49 -10.79 2.44 3.55
C ASN A 49 -10.11 1.98 2.24
N GLN A 50 -9.87 2.89 1.30
CA GLN A 50 -9.05 2.64 0.11
C GLN A 50 -7.66 3.23 0.30
N LYS A 51 -6.64 2.39 0.25
CA LYS A 51 -5.24 2.78 0.36
C LYS A 51 -4.86 3.71 -0.81
N LEU A 52 -4.13 4.79 -0.53
CA LEU A 52 -3.68 5.77 -1.52
C LEU A 52 -2.16 5.81 -1.64
N THR A 53 -1.48 5.68 -0.48
CA THR A 53 -0.02 5.66 -0.40
C THR A 53 0.40 4.65 0.64
N GLU A 54 1.39 3.85 0.32
CA GLU A 54 1.97 2.83 1.18
C GLU A 54 3.48 3.04 1.31
N GLU A 55 4.04 2.70 2.46
CA GLU A 55 5.50 2.75 2.66
C GLU A 55 6.01 1.58 3.49
N THR A 56 7.26 1.23 3.27
CA THR A 56 8.00 0.23 4.06
C THR A 56 9.47 0.62 4.17
N PRO A 57 10.09 0.49 5.38
CA PRO A 57 9.43 0.21 6.66
C PRO A 57 8.52 1.35 7.12
N SER A 58 7.56 1.05 8.00
CA SER A 58 6.72 2.07 8.63
C SER A 58 7.57 2.97 9.53
N PRO A 59 7.42 4.31 9.46
CA PRO A 59 8.12 5.22 10.35
C PRO A 59 7.70 5.10 11.83
N PHE A 60 6.60 4.41 12.09
CA PHE A 60 6.09 4.17 13.44
C PHE A 60 6.64 2.89 14.08
N MET A 61 7.13 1.95 13.27
CA MET A 61 7.60 0.65 13.74
C MET A 61 8.94 0.74 14.48
N THR A 62 9.07 -0.09 15.52
CA THR A 62 10.35 -0.44 16.12
C THR A 62 10.73 -1.85 15.73
N ASP A 63 12.01 -2.20 15.81
CA ASP A 63 12.48 -3.56 15.51
C ASP A 63 11.80 -4.61 16.39
N GLU A 64 11.55 -4.28 17.66
CA GLU A 64 10.84 -5.17 18.59
C GLU A 64 9.39 -5.40 18.15
N LEU A 65 8.68 -4.35 17.76
CA LEU A 65 7.28 -4.46 17.29
C LEU A 65 7.22 -5.26 15.99
N ARG A 66 8.12 -4.98 15.04
CA ARG A 66 8.25 -5.71 13.77
C ARG A 66 8.46 -7.20 14.01
N GLN A 67 9.34 -7.55 14.92
CA GLN A 67 9.59 -8.94 15.30
C GLN A 67 8.33 -9.61 15.86
N LYS A 68 7.67 -8.97 16.82
CA LYS A 68 6.46 -9.51 17.44
C LYS A 68 5.31 -9.70 16.44
N MET A 69 5.08 -8.73 15.58
CA MET A 69 4.03 -8.80 14.56
C MET A 69 4.37 -9.85 13.50
N GLY A 70 5.63 -9.91 13.06
CA GLY A 70 6.11 -10.93 12.13
C GLY A 70 5.95 -12.34 12.66
N GLU A 71 6.35 -12.58 13.92
CA GLU A 71 6.18 -13.88 14.58
C GLU A 71 4.70 -14.27 14.72
N ALA A 72 3.83 -13.31 15.07
CA ALA A 72 2.40 -13.55 15.15
C ALA A 72 1.82 -13.94 13.77
N ALA A 73 2.25 -13.27 12.72
CA ALA A 73 1.82 -13.53 11.34
C ALA A 73 2.30 -14.92 10.86
N VAL A 74 3.56 -15.27 11.10
CA VAL A 74 4.11 -16.59 10.76
C VAL A 74 3.36 -17.69 11.51
N LYS A 75 3.17 -17.53 12.82
CA LYS A 75 2.44 -18.51 13.65
C LYS A 75 1.01 -18.72 13.16
N ALA A 76 0.32 -17.64 12.76
CA ALA A 76 -1.03 -17.74 12.20
C ALA A 76 -1.02 -18.50 10.86
N ALA A 77 -0.09 -18.18 9.95
CA ALA A 77 0.03 -18.85 8.66
C ALA A 77 0.35 -20.34 8.80
N GLU A 78 1.28 -20.71 9.68
CA GLU A 78 1.63 -22.11 9.96
C GLU A 78 0.46 -22.88 10.58
N TYR A 79 -0.25 -22.24 11.56
CA TYR A 79 -1.39 -22.86 12.23
C TYR A 79 -2.52 -23.24 11.29
N ILE A 80 -2.80 -22.41 10.29
CA ILE A 80 -3.85 -22.69 9.28
C ILE A 80 -3.34 -23.49 8.08
N GLY A 81 -2.04 -23.80 8.02
CA GLY A 81 -1.42 -24.47 6.86
C GLY A 81 -1.53 -23.66 5.58
N TYR A 82 -1.26 -22.34 5.67
CA TYR A 82 -1.40 -21.43 4.52
C TYR A 82 -0.35 -21.71 3.46
N GLU A 83 -0.80 -21.82 2.20
CA GLU A 83 0.05 -22.01 1.03
C GLU A 83 -0.06 -20.81 0.07
N GLY A 84 1.08 -20.30 -0.37
CA GLY A 84 1.18 -19.16 -1.28
C GLY A 84 1.65 -17.88 -0.59
N VAL A 85 1.54 -16.75 -1.28
CA VAL A 85 1.82 -15.42 -0.73
C VAL A 85 0.51 -14.78 -0.24
N GLY A 86 0.56 -14.18 0.93
CA GLY A 86 -0.61 -13.55 1.55
C GLY A 86 -0.19 -12.42 2.48
N THR A 87 -1.18 -11.75 3.05
CA THR A 87 -0.93 -10.61 3.94
C THR A 87 -1.84 -10.70 5.15
N ILE A 88 -1.28 -10.45 6.33
CA ILE A 88 -2.05 -10.30 7.57
C ILE A 88 -2.08 -8.83 7.95
N GLU A 89 -3.27 -8.27 8.03
CA GLU A 89 -3.51 -6.86 8.33
C GLU A 89 -3.81 -6.67 9.83
N PHE A 90 -3.23 -5.59 10.39
CA PHE A 90 -3.38 -5.22 11.79
C PHE A 90 -3.72 -3.74 11.92
N LEU A 91 -4.46 -3.41 12.98
CA LEU A 91 -4.52 -2.06 13.52
C LEU A 91 -3.52 -1.94 14.67
N VAL A 92 -2.69 -0.90 14.62
CA VAL A 92 -1.70 -0.63 15.67
C VAL A 92 -2.04 0.69 16.34
N ASP A 93 -2.30 0.65 17.66
CA ASP A 93 -2.65 1.83 18.43
C ASP A 93 -1.41 2.71 18.76
N LYS A 94 -1.64 3.90 19.32
CA LYS A 94 -0.59 4.85 19.71
C LYS A 94 0.39 4.30 20.78
N HIS A 95 0.01 3.24 21.49
CA HIS A 95 0.83 2.56 22.47
C HIS A 95 1.60 1.37 21.90
N ARG A 96 1.53 1.19 20.56
CA ARG A 96 2.13 0.06 19.83
C ARG A 96 1.55 -1.31 20.20
N ASN A 97 0.30 -1.37 20.69
CA ASN A 97 -0.43 -2.61 20.72
C ASN A 97 -1.01 -2.89 19.35
N PHE A 98 -0.91 -4.13 18.87
CA PHE A 98 -1.44 -4.51 17.57
C PHE A 98 -2.62 -5.47 17.72
N TYR A 99 -3.58 -5.33 16.84
CA TYR A 99 -4.82 -6.09 16.82
C TYR A 99 -5.03 -6.64 15.42
N PHE A 100 -5.27 -7.94 15.32
CA PHE A 100 -5.60 -8.60 14.07
C PHE A 100 -6.87 -7.98 13.46
N MET A 101 -6.85 -7.69 12.18
CA MET A 101 -8.00 -7.20 11.44
C MET A 101 -8.50 -8.25 10.45
N GLU A 102 -7.68 -8.62 9.49
CA GLU A 102 -8.03 -9.64 8.49
C GLU A 102 -6.78 -10.28 7.88
N MET A 103 -7.01 -11.36 7.12
CA MET A 103 -6.00 -11.97 6.28
C MET A 103 -6.43 -11.91 4.82
N ASN A 104 -5.57 -11.40 3.95
CA ASN A 104 -5.76 -11.42 2.52
C ASN A 104 -4.98 -12.61 1.93
N THR A 105 -5.71 -13.62 1.46
CA THR A 105 -5.16 -14.86 0.92
C THR A 105 -4.82 -14.74 -0.58
N ARG A 106 -4.17 -13.65 -0.93
CA ARG A 106 -3.78 -13.29 -2.31
C ARG A 106 -2.64 -12.28 -2.28
N ILE A 107 -2.02 -12.07 -3.44
CA ILE A 107 -1.13 -10.92 -3.64
C ILE A 107 -1.94 -9.61 -3.53
N GLN A 108 -1.33 -8.57 -2.99
CA GLN A 108 -1.94 -7.24 -2.90
C GLN A 108 -1.30 -6.24 -3.86
N VAL A 109 -1.97 -5.10 -4.08
CA VAL A 109 -1.51 -4.04 -4.99
C VAL A 109 -0.13 -3.54 -4.57
N GLU A 110 0.09 -3.33 -3.28
CA GLU A 110 1.26 -2.74 -2.64
C GLU A 110 2.44 -3.69 -2.44
N HIS A 111 2.38 -4.93 -2.96
CA HIS A 111 3.50 -5.86 -2.88
C HIS A 111 4.84 -5.33 -3.43
N PRO A 112 4.86 -4.42 -4.45
CA PRO A 112 6.11 -3.95 -5.02
C PRO A 112 7.04 -3.27 -4.02
N ILE A 113 6.51 -2.54 -3.02
CA ILE A 113 7.40 -1.91 -2.02
C ILE A 113 8.13 -2.93 -1.17
N THR A 114 7.49 -4.05 -0.82
CA THR A 114 8.16 -5.17 -0.14
C THR A 114 9.25 -5.76 -1.02
N GLU A 115 8.97 -6.03 -2.30
CA GLU A 115 9.97 -6.54 -3.25
C GLU A 115 11.22 -5.67 -3.30
N GLN A 116 11.02 -4.35 -3.32
CA GLN A 116 12.12 -3.37 -3.44
C GLN A 116 13.01 -3.32 -2.21
N VAL A 117 12.48 -3.49 -0.99
CA VAL A 117 13.28 -3.32 0.23
C VAL A 117 13.98 -4.59 0.69
N ILE A 118 13.55 -5.76 0.20
CA ILE A 118 14.14 -7.05 0.56
C ILE A 118 14.77 -7.79 -0.62
N ASP A 119 14.70 -7.23 -1.83
CA ASP A 119 15.17 -7.85 -3.07
C ASP A 119 14.57 -9.25 -3.28
N TYR A 120 13.23 -9.31 -3.38
CA TYR A 120 12.48 -10.56 -3.44
C TYR A 120 11.30 -10.46 -4.41
N ASP A 121 11.25 -11.33 -5.42
CA ASP A 121 10.17 -11.35 -6.42
C ASP A 121 8.99 -12.19 -5.90
N LEU A 122 7.96 -11.51 -5.38
CA LEU A 122 6.77 -12.14 -4.79
C LEU A 122 5.91 -12.88 -5.82
N ILE A 123 5.85 -12.38 -7.04
CA ILE A 123 5.06 -13.03 -8.11
C ILE A 123 5.75 -14.33 -8.52
N ARG A 124 7.06 -14.30 -8.68
CA ARG A 124 7.85 -15.51 -8.93
C ARG A 124 7.69 -16.53 -7.80
N GLU A 125 7.78 -16.08 -6.56
CA GLU A 125 7.61 -16.94 -5.39
C GLU A 125 6.24 -17.59 -5.35
N GLN A 126 5.17 -16.83 -5.61
CA GLN A 126 3.81 -17.37 -5.69
C GLN A 126 3.71 -18.52 -6.71
N ILE A 127 4.37 -18.40 -7.86
CA ILE A 127 4.39 -19.44 -8.90
C ILE A 127 5.20 -20.65 -8.43
N LEU A 128 6.35 -20.45 -7.80
CA LEU A 128 7.19 -21.52 -7.28
C LEU A 128 6.47 -22.30 -6.17
N LEU A 129 5.84 -21.63 -5.23
CA LEU A 129 5.05 -22.26 -4.17
C LEU A 129 3.92 -23.12 -4.74
N ALA A 130 3.17 -22.59 -5.71
CA ALA A 130 2.11 -23.31 -6.39
C ALA A 130 2.62 -24.54 -7.17
N SER A 131 3.90 -24.56 -7.56
CA SER A 131 4.54 -25.70 -8.19
C SER A 131 5.16 -26.71 -7.21
N GLY A 132 5.02 -26.46 -5.90
CA GLY A 132 5.52 -27.35 -4.84
C GLY A 132 6.96 -27.11 -4.44
N VAL A 133 7.58 -25.99 -4.84
CA VAL A 133 8.93 -25.62 -4.38
C VAL A 133 8.81 -25.09 -2.95
N PRO A 134 9.60 -25.60 -1.98
CA PRO A 134 9.55 -25.09 -0.61
C PRO A 134 10.11 -23.67 -0.54
N ILE A 135 9.59 -22.84 0.41
CA ILE A 135 10.17 -21.54 0.71
C ILE A 135 11.58 -21.68 1.27
N SER A 136 12.38 -20.62 1.14
CA SER A 136 13.70 -20.55 1.80
C SER A 136 13.59 -20.62 3.33
N GLY A 137 12.42 -20.23 3.88
CA GLY A 137 12.09 -20.31 5.30
C GLY A 137 12.72 -19.23 6.16
N ALA A 138 13.45 -18.30 5.59
CA ALA A 138 14.04 -17.18 6.32
C ALA A 138 13.07 -15.99 6.38
N ASN A 139 12.94 -15.40 7.56
CA ASN A 139 12.28 -14.09 7.70
C ASN A 139 13.16 -13.01 7.08
N HIS A 140 12.50 -12.04 6.42
CA HIS A 140 13.18 -10.93 5.76
C HIS A 140 12.87 -9.63 6.47
N PHE A 141 13.88 -8.75 6.50
CA PHE A 141 13.80 -7.42 7.10
C PHE A 141 14.19 -6.37 6.06
N PRO A 142 13.58 -5.18 6.07
CA PRO A 142 13.85 -4.16 5.08
C PRO A 142 15.28 -3.64 5.22
N LYS A 143 15.96 -3.49 4.08
CA LYS A 143 17.32 -2.92 3.99
C LYS A 143 17.32 -1.51 3.42
N LEU A 144 16.23 -1.14 2.78
CA LEU A 144 15.99 0.11 2.08
C LEU A 144 14.68 0.69 2.56
N HIS A 145 14.32 1.88 2.09
CA HIS A 145 13.00 2.47 2.26
C HIS A 145 12.31 2.59 0.90
N SER A 146 11.05 2.17 0.82
CA SER A 146 10.26 2.26 -0.42
C SER A 146 8.89 2.86 -0.14
N ILE A 147 8.41 3.68 -1.08
CA ILE A 147 7.10 4.35 -1.04
C ILE A 147 6.39 4.05 -2.35
N GLU A 148 5.12 3.67 -2.29
CA GLU A 148 4.22 3.52 -3.43
C GLU A 148 3.15 4.61 -3.36
N CYS A 149 2.89 5.28 -4.48
CA CYS A 149 1.74 6.14 -4.70
C CYS A 149 0.83 5.49 -5.74
N ARG A 150 -0.44 5.28 -5.40
CA ARG A 150 -1.44 4.78 -6.35
C ARG A 150 -1.90 5.92 -7.25
N ILE A 151 -1.59 5.82 -8.53
CA ILE A 151 -2.03 6.80 -9.52
C ILE A 151 -3.37 6.33 -10.07
N ASN A 152 -4.42 7.01 -9.63
CA ASN A 152 -5.80 6.73 -10.02
C ASN A 152 -6.29 7.79 -11.01
N ALA A 153 -7.12 7.39 -11.96
CA ALA A 153 -7.87 8.29 -12.83
C ALA A 153 -9.06 8.89 -12.05
N GLU A 154 -8.76 9.79 -11.13
CA GLU A 154 -9.68 10.44 -10.21
C GLU A 154 -9.33 11.92 -10.05
N ASP A 155 -10.34 12.76 -9.86
CA ASP A 155 -10.20 14.21 -9.63
C ASP A 155 -10.13 14.50 -8.11
N PRO A 156 -8.94 14.74 -7.54
CA PRO A 156 -8.80 14.99 -6.11
C PRO A 156 -9.42 16.33 -5.67
N PHE A 157 -9.63 17.28 -6.59
CA PHE A 157 -10.29 18.57 -6.31
C PHE A 157 -11.82 18.49 -6.35
N ASN A 158 -12.35 17.33 -6.77
CA ASN A 158 -13.79 17.06 -6.86
C ASN A 158 -14.14 15.73 -6.18
N GLU A 159 -13.79 15.63 -4.89
CA GLU A 159 -14.06 14.48 -4.03
C GLU A 159 -13.56 13.14 -4.58
N PHE A 160 -12.45 13.12 -5.32
CA PHE A 160 -11.89 11.94 -5.94
C PHE A 160 -12.87 11.23 -6.89
N ARG A 161 -13.69 12.00 -7.60
CA ARG A 161 -14.59 11.43 -8.62
C ARG A 161 -13.77 10.75 -9.71
N PRO A 162 -14.20 9.55 -10.17
CA PRO A 162 -13.57 8.90 -11.33
C PRO A 162 -13.52 9.84 -12.55
N SER A 163 -12.39 9.81 -13.22
CA SER A 163 -12.12 10.59 -14.45
C SER A 163 -11.81 9.66 -15.62
N PRO A 164 -12.79 8.88 -16.11
CA PRO A 164 -12.61 8.06 -17.31
C PRO A 164 -12.37 8.95 -18.52
N GLY A 165 -11.67 8.45 -19.52
CA GLY A 165 -11.41 9.20 -20.73
C GLY A 165 -10.17 8.74 -21.48
N LYS A 166 -9.85 9.44 -22.54
CA LYS A 166 -8.68 9.12 -23.37
C LYS A 166 -7.44 9.88 -22.86
N ILE A 167 -6.37 9.15 -22.60
CA ILE A 167 -5.05 9.72 -22.34
C ILE A 167 -4.51 10.26 -23.67
N THR A 168 -4.31 11.57 -23.72
CA THR A 168 -3.79 12.23 -24.94
C THR A 168 -2.28 12.31 -24.96
N GLU A 169 -1.67 12.50 -23.78
CA GLU A 169 -0.22 12.51 -23.60
C GLU A 169 0.15 11.80 -22.30
N LEU A 170 1.29 11.10 -22.30
CA LEU A 170 1.81 10.36 -21.16
C LEU A 170 3.33 10.45 -21.13
N ASN A 171 3.89 10.92 -20.01
CA ASN A 171 5.31 10.80 -19.70
C ASN A 171 5.49 10.04 -18.40
N ILE A 172 6.20 8.92 -18.45
CA ILE A 172 6.46 8.06 -17.28
C ILE A 172 7.83 8.42 -16.72
N PRO A 173 7.95 8.73 -15.41
CA PRO A 173 9.22 9.02 -14.78
C PRO A 173 10.13 7.80 -14.75
N GLY A 174 11.45 8.04 -14.68
CA GLY A 174 12.44 6.98 -14.63
C GLY A 174 13.67 7.36 -13.80
N GLY A 175 14.69 6.50 -13.88
CA GLY A 175 15.95 6.69 -13.17
C GLY A 175 16.15 5.73 -11.99
N HIS A 176 17.29 5.87 -11.31
CA HIS A 176 17.68 4.97 -10.25
C HIS A 176 16.71 5.03 -9.04
N GLY A 177 16.15 3.85 -8.69
CA GLY A 177 15.20 3.73 -7.59
C GLY A 177 13.79 4.23 -7.92
N ILE A 178 13.44 4.34 -9.20
CA ILE A 178 12.07 4.58 -9.69
C ILE A 178 11.58 3.32 -10.40
N ARG A 179 10.39 2.84 -9.99
CA ARG A 179 9.65 1.77 -10.66
C ARG A 179 8.23 2.27 -10.94
N VAL A 180 7.74 2.01 -12.13
CA VAL A 180 6.34 2.29 -12.50
C VAL A 180 5.72 1.01 -13.04
N ASP A 181 4.70 0.52 -12.34
CA ASP A 181 3.89 -0.59 -12.82
C ASP A 181 2.59 -0.01 -13.41
N THR A 182 2.39 -0.17 -14.71
CA THR A 182 1.26 0.43 -15.41
C THR A 182 0.85 -0.41 -16.63
N HIS A 183 -0.42 -0.27 -17.02
CA HIS A 183 -0.97 -0.85 -18.24
C HIS A 183 -1.38 0.21 -19.28
N VAL A 184 -1.29 1.50 -18.92
CA VAL A 184 -1.73 2.58 -19.81
C VAL A 184 -0.59 3.10 -20.68
N TYR A 185 -0.96 3.71 -21.80
CA TYR A 185 -0.08 4.33 -22.79
C TYR A 185 -0.78 5.52 -23.45
N SER A 186 -0.03 6.38 -24.13
CA SER A 186 -0.62 7.49 -24.90
C SER A 186 -1.64 6.97 -25.92
N GLY A 187 -2.85 7.49 -25.87
CA GLY A 187 -3.99 7.05 -26.68
C GLY A 187 -4.88 5.99 -26.02
N TYR A 188 -4.50 5.44 -24.86
CA TYR A 188 -5.34 4.51 -24.10
C TYR A 188 -6.61 5.21 -23.62
N THR A 189 -7.74 4.52 -23.67
CA THR A 189 -9.02 5.01 -23.14
C THR A 189 -9.36 4.25 -21.88
N ILE A 190 -9.45 4.98 -20.77
CA ILE A 190 -9.82 4.41 -19.46
C ILE A 190 -11.33 4.19 -19.46
N PRO A 191 -11.79 2.93 -19.30
CA PRO A 191 -13.20 2.61 -19.26
C PRO A 191 -13.82 3.02 -17.91
N SER A 192 -15.11 3.38 -17.94
CA SER A 192 -15.85 3.82 -16.75
C SER A 192 -16.33 2.70 -15.83
N ASN A 193 -16.17 1.45 -16.24
CA ASN A 193 -16.72 0.27 -15.55
C ASN A 193 -15.68 -0.62 -14.87
N TYR A 194 -14.42 -0.16 -14.80
CA TYR A 194 -13.33 -0.80 -14.05
C TYR A 194 -12.81 0.11 -12.96
N ASP A 195 -11.89 -0.41 -12.14
CA ASP A 195 -11.16 0.36 -11.12
C ASP A 195 -10.42 1.54 -11.76
N SER A 196 -10.33 2.64 -11.01
CA SER A 196 -9.69 3.88 -11.45
C SER A 196 -8.15 3.83 -11.43
N MET A 197 -7.54 2.83 -10.79
CA MET A 197 -6.08 2.74 -10.68
C MET A 197 -5.44 2.43 -12.03
N ILE A 198 -4.55 3.33 -12.49
CA ILE A 198 -3.90 3.25 -13.80
C ILE A 198 -2.41 3.02 -13.71
N ALA A 199 -1.79 3.35 -12.60
CA ALA A 199 -0.38 3.09 -12.36
C ALA A 199 -0.08 3.00 -10.86
N LYS A 200 1.04 2.38 -10.54
CA LYS A 200 1.73 2.44 -9.24
C LYS A 200 3.07 3.10 -9.48
N LEU A 201 3.31 4.22 -8.82
CA LEU A 201 4.61 4.88 -8.81
C LEU A 201 5.33 4.50 -7.53
N ILE A 202 6.47 3.84 -7.67
CA ILE A 202 7.25 3.33 -6.55
C ILE A 202 8.63 3.97 -6.55
N THR A 203 9.07 4.45 -5.39
CA THR A 203 10.42 4.97 -5.20
C THR A 203 11.14 4.22 -4.09
N THR A 204 12.44 4.01 -4.28
CA THR A 204 13.28 3.27 -3.34
C THR A 204 14.60 3.98 -3.12
N ALA A 205 15.03 4.07 -1.85
CA ALA A 205 16.28 4.71 -1.45
C ALA A 205 16.85 4.10 -0.17
N GLN A 206 18.00 4.60 0.28
CA GLN A 206 18.62 4.15 1.53
C GLN A 206 17.84 4.64 2.76
N THR A 207 17.28 5.83 2.69
CA THR A 207 16.51 6.45 3.78
C THR A 207 15.12 6.87 3.32
N ARG A 208 14.23 7.13 4.28
CA ARG A 208 12.88 7.64 4.03
C ARG A 208 12.90 8.99 3.34
N GLU A 209 13.76 9.90 3.81
CA GLU A 209 13.91 11.25 3.27
C GLU A 209 14.34 11.22 1.81
N GLU A 210 15.28 10.35 1.47
CA GLU A 210 15.71 10.15 0.08
C GLU A 210 14.61 9.55 -0.79
N ALA A 211 13.82 8.60 -0.26
CA ALA A 211 12.68 8.01 -0.98
C ALA A 211 11.61 9.07 -1.26
N ILE A 212 11.29 9.93 -0.27
CA ILE A 212 10.38 11.07 -0.42
C ILE A 212 10.91 12.07 -1.45
N ALA A 213 12.19 12.41 -1.40
CA ALA A 213 12.79 13.34 -2.37
C ALA A 213 12.70 12.79 -3.81
N LYS A 214 12.95 11.48 -3.99
CA LYS A 214 12.75 10.81 -5.29
C LYS A 214 11.30 10.82 -5.72
N MET A 215 10.35 10.59 -4.78
CA MET A 215 8.92 10.60 -5.07
C MET A 215 8.46 11.98 -5.54
N LYS A 216 8.91 13.07 -4.88
CA LYS A 216 8.63 14.44 -5.32
C LYS A 216 9.04 14.65 -6.76
N ARG A 217 10.31 14.36 -7.11
CA ARG A 217 10.81 14.49 -8.46
C ARG A 217 10.02 13.63 -9.45
N ALA A 218 9.77 12.37 -9.10
CA ALA A 218 9.06 11.46 -9.99
C ALA A 218 7.61 11.90 -10.26
N LEU A 219 6.92 12.44 -9.24
CA LEU A 219 5.55 12.99 -9.39
C LEU A 219 5.53 14.27 -10.24
N GLU A 220 6.59 15.08 -10.23
CA GLU A 220 6.73 16.25 -11.11
C GLU A 220 6.94 15.84 -12.57
N GLU A 221 7.67 14.75 -12.81
CA GLU A 221 7.95 14.20 -14.12
C GLU A 221 6.80 13.34 -14.67
N PHE A 222 5.92 12.81 -13.80
CA PHE A 222 4.81 11.97 -14.21
C PHE A 222 3.67 12.82 -14.76
N TYR A 223 3.62 12.91 -16.07
CA TYR A 223 2.68 13.75 -16.78
C TYR A 223 1.63 12.92 -17.52
N ILE A 224 0.35 13.22 -17.29
CA ILE A 224 -0.80 12.53 -17.90
C ILE A 224 -1.83 13.59 -18.31
N GLU A 225 -2.10 13.70 -19.60
CA GLU A 225 -3.14 14.56 -20.14
C GLU A 225 -4.38 13.80 -20.63
N GLY A 226 -5.49 14.53 -20.71
CA GLY A 226 -6.77 14.04 -21.19
C GLY A 226 -7.69 13.51 -20.09
N ILE A 227 -7.15 13.29 -18.88
CA ILE A 227 -7.88 12.84 -17.68
C ILE A 227 -7.37 13.59 -16.45
N LYS A 228 -8.15 13.55 -15.36
CA LYS A 228 -7.67 13.94 -14.03
C LYS A 228 -7.08 12.72 -13.30
N THR A 229 -6.06 12.95 -12.47
CA THR A 229 -5.39 11.89 -11.71
C THR A 229 -5.12 12.31 -10.28
N THR A 230 -4.75 11.35 -9.42
CA THR A 230 -4.35 11.60 -8.03
C THR A 230 -2.93 12.18 -7.88
N ILE A 231 -2.19 12.41 -8.96
CA ILE A 231 -0.83 12.99 -8.92
C ILE A 231 -0.77 14.30 -8.10
N PRO A 232 -1.68 15.28 -8.30
CA PRO A 232 -1.69 16.51 -7.50
C PRO A 232 -1.82 16.27 -5.98
N PHE A 233 -2.65 15.31 -5.58
CA PHE A 233 -2.77 14.90 -4.18
C PHE A 233 -1.45 14.37 -3.63
N HIS A 234 -0.79 13.45 -4.36
CA HIS A 234 0.48 12.87 -3.93
C HIS A 234 1.61 13.90 -3.89
N ARG A 235 1.63 14.88 -4.81
CA ARG A 235 2.59 16.00 -4.75
C ARG A 235 2.46 16.78 -3.46
N GLN A 236 1.23 17.14 -3.06
CA GLN A 236 0.99 17.83 -1.80
C GLN A 236 1.32 16.94 -0.60
N LEU A 237 0.95 15.66 -0.62
CA LEU A 237 1.24 14.71 0.45
C LEU A 237 2.75 14.64 0.75
N MET A 238 3.59 14.60 -0.28
CA MET A 238 5.05 14.58 -0.12
C MET A 238 5.64 15.87 0.46
N GLU A 239 4.84 16.92 0.62
CA GLU A 239 5.20 18.19 1.25
C GLU A 239 4.48 18.43 2.60
N ASP A 240 3.54 17.55 2.97
CA ASP A 240 2.80 17.68 4.21
C ASP A 240 3.67 17.41 5.44
N GLU A 241 3.66 18.33 6.40
CA GLU A 241 4.50 18.26 7.59
C GLU A 241 4.22 17.03 8.46
N ASN A 242 2.96 16.60 8.57
CA ASN A 242 2.60 15.42 9.34
C ASN A 242 3.08 14.15 8.65
N TYR A 243 2.91 14.07 7.31
CA TYR A 243 3.43 12.94 6.54
C TYR A 243 4.96 12.88 6.62
N LEU A 244 5.65 14.00 6.43
CA LEU A 244 7.11 14.08 6.53
C LEU A 244 7.62 13.65 7.91
N ALA A 245 6.94 14.08 8.99
CA ALA A 245 7.26 13.70 10.36
C ALA A 245 6.88 12.26 10.72
N GLY A 246 6.18 11.53 9.84
CA GLY A 246 5.64 10.22 10.14
C GLY A 246 4.46 10.24 11.13
N ASN A 247 3.80 11.38 11.32
CA ASN A 247 2.67 11.57 12.23
C ASN A 247 1.33 11.50 11.50
N TYR A 248 0.95 10.33 11.08
CA TYR A 248 -0.32 10.09 10.40
C TYR A 248 -0.97 8.80 10.91
N THR A 249 -2.29 8.71 10.78
CA THR A 249 -3.12 7.55 11.14
C THR A 249 -4.09 7.26 10.01
N THR A 250 -4.94 6.26 10.17
CA THR A 250 -6.00 5.97 9.19
C THR A 250 -7.00 7.12 8.98
N LYS A 251 -7.00 8.10 9.89
CA LYS A 251 -7.84 9.31 9.82
C LYS A 251 -7.17 10.48 9.10
N PHE A 252 -5.93 10.34 8.65
CA PHE A 252 -5.16 11.41 8.02
C PHE A 252 -5.95 12.18 6.97
N MET A 253 -6.69 11.48 6.11
CA MET A 253 -7.46 12.10 5.03
C MET A 253 -8.74 12.83 5.48
N GLU A 254 -9.19 12.66 6.73
CA GLU A 254 -10.35 13.41 7.25
C GLU A 254 -10.03 14.90 7.43
N ASP A 255 -8.79 15.21 7.80
CA ASP A 255 -8.29 16.58 8.02
C ASP A 255 -7.50 17.13 6.83
N PHE A 256 -7.07 16.30 5.90
CA PHE A 256 -6.24 16.69 4.76
C PHE A 256 -7.07 17.45 3.71
N LYS A 257 -6.71 18.71 3.48
CA LYS A 257 -7.34 19.57 2.47
C LYS A 257 -6.41 19.76 1.28
N ILE A 258 -6.88 19.41 0.10
CA ILE A 258 -6.10 19.57 -1.12
C ILE A 258 -6.08 21.04 -1.55
N ASP A 259 -4.89 21.62 -1.68
CA ASP A 259 -4.68 22.98 -2.12
C ASP A 259 -4.66 23.05 -3.66
N ARG A 260 -5.47 23.94 -4.23
CA ARG A 260 -5.56 24.14 -5.70
C ARG A 260 -4.27 24.59 -6.36
N LYS A 261 -3.27 25.05 -5.59
CA LYS A 261 -1.93 25.36 -6.15
C LYS A 261 -1.25 24.14 -6.81
N TYR A 262 -1.68 22.92 -6.45
CA TYR A 262 -1.18 21.67 -7.04
C TYR A 262 -1.99 21.20 -8.25
N GLU A 263 -3.06 21.91 -8.67
CA GLU A 263 -3.95 21.50 -9.77
C GLU A 263 -3.28 21.52 -11.16
N ASN A 264 -2.13 22.22 -11.30
CA ASN A 264 -1.41 22.41 -12.56
C ASN A 264 -0.16 21.53 -12.65
#